data_79dbca44723d0afd10aaf609a24389b0
#
_entry.id   79dbca44723d0afd10aaf609a24389b0
#
_cell.length_a   1.000
_cell.length_b   1.000
_cell.length_c   1.000
_cell.angle_alpha   90.00
_cell.angle_beta   90.00
_cell.angle_gamma   90.00
#
_symmetry.space_group_name_H-M   'P 1'
#
loop_
_entity.id
_entity.type
_entity.pdbx_description
1 polymer ?
#
loop_
_entity_poly.entity_id
_entity_poly.type
_entity_poly.pdbx_seq_one_letter_code
_entity_poly.pdbx_strand_id
1 'polypeptide(L)'
;ALPIYPVTSDRHPYVFLNWMGERRDVLTLAHELGHGVHQTLAAGQGSLLADTPLTLAETASIFAEGLTFDRLLKTAPEAEKRGLLAGRIEDGLNTVVRQIAFHRFETRFHDERQRGEVPQARINALWLEEMGASLGPAVTLNPGYEHWWADVSHFVHSPFYVYAYAFGARSERPPVR
;
A
#
# COMPACT_ATOMS: atom_id res chain seq x y z
N ALA A 1 -11.15 6.42 -4.36
CA ALA A 1 -10.56 7.56 -5.10
C ALA A 1 -9.05 7.45 -4.96
N LEU A 2 -8.32 7.64 -6.03
CA LEU A 2 -6.85 7.76 -5.97
C LEU A 2 -6.55 9.12 -5.31
N PRO A 3 -5.81 9.15 -4.19
CA PRO A 3 -5.52 10.41 -3.49
C PRO A 3 -4.56 11.32 -4.25
N ILE A 4 -3.84 10.81 -5.25
CA ILE A 4 -3.04 11.61 -6.17
C ILE A 4 -3.42 11.29 -7.62
N TYR A 5 -3.51 12.32 -8.45
CA TYR A 5 -3.93 12.22 -9.84
C TYR A 5 -2.89 12.85 -10.77
N PRO A 6 -2.14 12.06 -11.58
CA PRO A 6 -1.38 12.59 -12.68
C PRO A 6 -2.35 12.97 -13.80
N VAL A 7 -2.18 14.13 -14.42
CA VAL A 7 -3.01 14.55 -15.55
C VAL A 7 -2.26 14.32 -16.86
N THR A 8 -1.20 15.07 -17.05
CA THR A 8 -0.29 15.00 -18.21
C THR A 8 1.09 15.44 -17.77
N SER A 9 2.12 15.10 -18.53
CA SER A 9 3.51 15.45 -18.20
C SER A 9 3.81 16.97 -18.17
N ASP A 10 2.91 17.81 -18.70
CA ASP A 10 3.02 19.27 -18.69
C ASP A 10 2.25 19.93 -17.54
N ARG A 11 1.57 19.14 -16.70
CA ARG A 11 0.80 19.59 -15.55
C ARG A 11 1.31 18.97 -14.27
N HIS A 12 1.20 19.73 -13.16
CA HIS A 12 1.51 19.19 -11.85
C HIS A 12 0.45 18.15 -11.42
N PRO A 13 0.82 17.15 -10.63
CA PRO A 13 -0.14 16.24 -10.04
C PRO A 13 -1.05 16.95 -9.04
N TYR A 14 -2.26 16.43 -8.86
CA TYR A 14 -3.23 16.93 -7.88
C TYR A 14 -3.34 15.94 -6.73
N VAL A 15 -3.24 16.43 -5.49
CA VAL A 15 -3.41 15.64 -4.27
C VAL A 15 -4.78 15.95 -3.69
N PHE A 16 -5.55 14.90 -3.40
CA PHE A 16 -6.88 15.00 -2.77
C PHE A 16 -6.91 14.18 -1.49
N LEU A 17 -7.12 14.84 -0.36
CA LEU A 17 -7.11 14.22 0.98
C LEU A 17 -8.32 14.64 1.79
N ASN A 18 -8.81 13.73 2.64
CA ASN A 18 -9.66 14.06 3.77
C ASN A 18 -8.79 14.34 4.98
N TRP A 19 -8.75 15.59 5.43
CA TRP A 19 -7.94 16.01 6.55
C TRP A 19 -8.79 16.04 7.84
N MET A 20 -8.48 15.16 8.79
CA MET A 20 -9.17 15.07 10.09
C MET A 20 -8.36 15.70 11.23
N GLY A 21 -7.13 16.12 10.98
CA GLY A 21 -6.22 16.71 11.98
C GLY A 21 -5.45 15.68 12.80
N GLU A 22 -5.40 14.44 12.34
CA GLU A 22 -4.68 13.36 13.00
C GLU A 22 -3.23 13.23 12.49
N ARG A 23 -2.36 12.59 13.30
CA ARG A 23 -0.98 12.31 12.86
C ARG A 23 -0.91 11.43 11.63
N ARG A 24 -1.87 10.54 11.48
CA ARG A 24 -1.99 9.69 10.30
C ARG A 24 -2.18 10.52 9.03
N ASP A 25 -2.93 11.61 9.10
CA ASP A 25 -3.15 12.50 7.94
C ASP A 25 -1.85 13.14 7.47
N VAL A 26 -0.94 13.45 8.40
CA VAL A 26 0.40 13.99 8.08
C VAL A 26 1.22 12.95 7.32
N LEU A 27 1.20 11.70 7.75
CA LEU A 27 1.90 10.60 7.06
C LEU A 27 1.27 10.30 5.70
N THR A 28 -0.05 10.30 5.62
CA THR A 28 -0.77 10.14 4.35
C THR A 28 -0.43 11.28 3.38
N LEU A 29 -0.43 12.53 3.85
CA LEU A 29 -0.03 13.68 3.02
C LEU A 29 1.41 13.53 2.52
N ALA A 30 2.33 13.10 3.38
CA ALA A 30 3.72 12.86 3.00
C ALA A 30 3.84 11.74 1.95
N HIS A 31 3.06 10.67 2.10
CA HIS A 31 2.96 9.57 1.15
C HIS A 31 2.54 10.10 -0.23
N GLU A 32 1.43 10.83 -0.30
CA GLU A 32 0.92 11.37 -1.56
C GLU A 32 1.86 12.40 -2.18
N LEU A 33 2.48 13.25 -1.36
CA LEU A 33 3.50 14.19 -1.86
C LEU A 33 4.75 13.47 -2.38
N GLY A 34 5.10 12.30 -1.83
CA GLY A 34 6.14 11.44 -2.36
C GLY A 34 5.86 11.01 -3.81
N HIS A 35 4.64 10.56 -4.09
CA HIS A 35 4.18 10.31 -5.46
C HIS A 35 4.23 11.59 -6.31
N GLY A 36 3.79 12.73 -5.77
CA GLY A 36 3.80 14.01 -6.47
C GLY A 36 5.20 14.45 -6.89
N VAL A 37 6.18 14.33 -6.02
CA VAL A 37 7.60 14.61 -6.33
C VAL A 37 8.10 13.67 -7.42
N HIS A 38 7.82 12.36 -7.30
CA HIS A 38 8.22 11.37 -8.30
C HIS A 38 7.63 11.70 -9.67
N GLN A 39 6.32 11.95 -9.76
CA GLN A 39 5.65 12.30 -11.01
C GLN A 39 6.20 13.60 -11.63
N THR A 40 6.45 14.61 -10.80
CA THR A 40 7.02 15.89 -11.26
C THR A 40 8.42 15.71 -11.85
N LEU A 41 9.25 14.89 -11.22
CA LEU A 41 10.60 14.58 -11.71
C LEU A 41 10.54 13.69 -12.97
N ALA A 42 9.66 12.72 -13.00
CA ALA A 42 9.48 11.82 -14.14
C ALA A 42 8.91 12.53 -15.38
N ALA A 43 8.13 13.60 -15.20
CA ALA A 43 7.56 14.38 -16.31
C ALA A 43 8.61 14.87 -17.32
N GLY A 44 9.82 15.16 -16.85
CA GLY A 44 10.96 15.53 -17.73
C GLY A 44 11.41 14.44 -18.70
N GLN A 45 10.99 13.17 -18.50
CA GLN A 45 11.29 12.06 -19.41
C GLN A 45 10.37 12.02 -20.65
N GLY A 46 9.35 12.89 -20.69
CA GLY A 46 8.36 12.95 -21.75
C GLY A 46 7.20 11.98 -21.56
N SER A 47 6.14 12.18 -22.32
CA SER A 47 4.84 11.50 -22.12
C SER A 47 4.88 9.96 -22.21
N LEU A 48 5.85 9.40 -22.92
CA LEU A 48 5.98 7.94 -23.05
C LEU A 48 6.70 7.29 -21.86
N LEU A 49 7.52 8.03 -21.11
CA LEU A 49 8.37 7.52 -20.05
C LEU A 49 8.08 8.15 -18.68
N ALA A 50 7.08 9.04 -18.59
CA ALA A 50 6.70 9.70 -17.35
C ALA A 50 5.94 8.78 -16.39
N ASP A 51 5.30 7.73 -16.91
CA ASP A 51 4.55 6.79 -16.09
C ASP A 51 5.50 5.91 -15.26
N THR A 52 5.20 5.82 -13.97
CA THR A 52 5.99 5.00 -13.04
C THR A 52 5.65 3.52 -13.22
N PRO A 53 6.64 2.64 -13.43
CA PRO A 53 6.42 1.21 -13.43
C PRO A 53 5.78 0.73 -12.12
N LEU A 54 4.86 -0.22 -12.22
CA LEU A 54 4.09 -0.77 -11.09
C LEU A 54 4.97 -1.12 -9.88
N THR A 55 6.08 -1.80 -10.09
CA THR A 55 7.03 -2.23 -9.05
C THR A 55 7.64 -1.08 -8.26
N LEU A 56 7.77 0.10 -8.87
CA LEU A 56 8.41 1.28 -8.27
C LEU A 56 7.39 2.31 -7.78
N ALA A 57 6.10 2.06 -8.01
CA ALA A 57 5.04 3.03 -7.76
C ALA A 57 5.06 3.56 -6.31
N GLU A 58 5.27 2.67 -5.33
CA GLU A 58 5.24 3.01 -3.92
C GLU A 58 6.62 3.38 -3.32
N THR A 59 7.69 3.35 -4.09
CA THR A 59 9.04 3.59 -3.55
C THR A 59 9.19 5.02 -3.03
N ALA A 60 8.76 6.01 -3.80
CA ALA A 60 8.90 7.42 -3.42
C ALA A 60 7.93 7.83 -2.31
N SER A 61 6.70 7.31 -2.33
CA SER A 61 5.68 7.59 -1.33
C SER A 61 6.05 7.04 0.04
N ILE A 62 6.46 5.78 0.11
CA ILE A 62 6.89 5.13 1.34
C ILE A 62 8.17 5.79 1.89
N PHE A 63 9.11 6.17 1.02
CA PHE A 63 10.31 6.89 1.43
C PHE A 63 9.98 8.26 2.05
N ALA A 64 9.08 9.05 1.44
CA ALA A 64 8.66 10.35 1.96
C ALA A 64 7.92 10.22 3.29
N GLU A 65 7.07 9.19 3.42
CA GLU A 65 6.40 8.83 4.68
C GLU A 65 7.42 8.50 5.77
N GLY A 66 8.44 7.69 5.47
CA GLY A 66 9.52 7.32 6.40
C GLY A 66 10.30 8.53 6.91
N LEU A 67 10.70 9.45 6.02
CA LEU A 67 11.38 10.70 6.39
C LEU A 67 10.52 11.57 7.33
N THR A 68 9.22 11.63 7.03
CA THR A 68 8.26 12.39 7.84
C THR A 68 8.08 11.76 9.21
N PHE A 69 7.96 10.44 9.27
CA PHE A 69 7.89 9.69 10.53
C PHE A 69 9.13 9.93 11.41
N ASP A 70 10.32 9.86 10.83
CA ASP A 70 11.57 10.13 11.56
C ASP A 70 11.58 11.53 12.15
N ARG A 71 11.05 12.51 11.42
CA ARG A 71 10.94 13.88 11.92
C ARG A 71 9.93 13.98 13.07
N LEU A 72 8.76 13.37 12.91
CA LEU A 72 7.75 13.31 13.97
C LEU A 72 8.30 12.65 15.25
N LEU A 73 8.99 11.52 15.11
CA LEU A 73 9.58 10.80 16.24
C LEU A 73 10.63 11.64 16.98
N LYS A 74 11.48 12.38 16.25
CA LYS A 74 12.51 13.28 16.85
C LYS A 74 11.89 14.43 17.62
N THR A 75 10.75 14.95 17.18
CA THR A 75 10.09 16.12 17.80
C THR A 75 9.01 15.74 18.80
N ALA A 76 8.62 14.49 18.88
CA ALA A 76 7.59 14.00 19.79
C ALA A 76 8.06 14.04 21.26
N PRO A 77 7.15 14.34 22.21
CA PRO A 77 7.39 14.14 23.63
C PRO A 77 7.80 12.69 23.93
N GLU A 78 8.71 12.49 24.89
CA GLU A 78 9.24 11.16 25.23
C GLU A 78 8.14 10.14 25.57
N ALA A 79 7.09 10.58 26.28
CA ALA A 79 5.95 9.74 26.63
C ALA A 79 5.17 9.17 25.43
N GLU A 80 5.25 9.83 24.26
CA GLU A 80 4.52 9.45 23.05
C GLU A 80 5.33 8.58 22.09
N LYS A 81 6.66 8.61 22.18
CA LYS A 81 7.55 7.91 21.25
C LYS A 81 7.30 6.41 21.17
N ARG A 82 7.03 5.78 22.34
CA ARG A 82 6.72 4.33 22.35
C ARG A 82 5.47 3.99 21.54
N GLY A 83 4.41 4.81 21.66
CA GLY A 83 3.18 4.64 20.89
C GLY A 83 3.40 4.83 19.40
N LEU A 84 4.20 5.87 19.02
CA LEU A 84 4.56 6.10 17.63
C LEU A 84 5.33 4.92 17.01
N LEU A 85 6.32 4.39 17.74
CA LEU A 85 7.10 3.23 17.28
C LEU A 85 6.25 1.96 17.17
N ALA A 86 5.37 1.73 18.15
CA ALA A 86 4.44 0.59 18.10
C ALA A 86 3.51 0.66 16.88
N GLY A 87 2.91 1.83 16.62
CA GLY A 87 2.10 2.07 15.43
C GLY A 87 2.89 1.86 14.13
N ARG A 88 4.13 2.34 14.07
CA ARG A 88 4.98 2.13 12.88
C ARG A 88 5.30 0.65 12.62
N ILE A 89 5.53 -0.13 13.68
CA ILE A 89 5.74 -1.58 13.56
C ILE A 89 4.47 -2.26 13.06
N GLU A 90 3.32 -1.90 13.62
CA GLU A 90 2.02 -2.43 13.21
C GLU A 90 1.72 -2.11 11.73
N ASP A 91 1.91 -0.87 11.31
CA ASP A 91 1.74 -0.44 9.92
C ASP A 91 2.69 -1.19 8.98
N GLY A 92 3.96 -1.38 9.37
CA GLY A 92 4.93 -2.15 8.60
C GLY A 92 4.55 -3.62 8.44
N LEU A 93 4.07 -4.26 9.51
CA LEU A 93 3.57 -5.64 9.45
C LEU A 93 2.34 -5.74 8.55
N ASN A 94 1.38 -4.83 8.70
CA ASN A 94 0.20 -4.77 7.87
C ASN A 94 0.56 -4.53 6.40
N THR A 95 1.49 -3.63 6.11
CA THR A 95 1.91 -3.34 4.76
C THR A 95 2.61 -4.53 4.11
N VAL A 96 3.53 -5.19 4.78
CA VAL A 96 4.30 -6.29 4.19
C VAL A 96 3.50 -7.58 4.19
N VAL A 97 3.04 -8.03 5.37
CA VAL A 97 2.42 -9.36 5.52
C VAL A 97 1.07 -9.42 4.83
N ARG A 98 0.23 -8.40 5.04
CA ARG A 98 -1.10 -8.33 4.44
C ARG A 98 -1.04 -8.21 2.92
N GLN A 99 -0.16 -7.37 2.38
CA GLN A 99 -0.06 -7.18 0.93
C GLN A 99 0.51 -8.42 0.23
N ILE A 100 1.40 -9.17 0.88
CA ILE A 100 1.86 -10.48 0.37
C ILE A 100 0.69 -11.47 0.35
N ALA A 101 -0.13 -11.50 1.38
CA ALA A 101 -1.31 -12.38 1.41
C ALA A 101 -2.31 -12.03 0.30
N PHE A 102 -2.53 -10.74 0.06
CA PHE A 102 -3.35 -10.26 -1.06
C PHE A 102 -2.79 -10.70 -2.41
N HIS A 103 -1.49 -10.54 -2.60
CA HIS A 103 -0.83 -10.99 -3.83
C HIS A 103 -0.95 -12.50 -4.04
N ARG A 104 -0.81 -13.30 -2.99
CA ARG A 104 -0.98 -14.76 -3.08
C ARG A 104 -2.41 -15.15 -3.41
N PHE A 105 -3.40 -14.49 -2.79
CA PHE A 105 -4.80 -14.68 -3.14
C PHE A 105 -5.06 -14.37 -4.62
N GLU A 106 -4.60 -13.20 -5.08
CA GLU A 106 -4.76 -12.75 -6.45
C GLU A 106 -4.13 -13.73 -7.46
N THR A 107 -2.89 -14.15 -7.20
CA THR A 107 -2.18 -15.14 -8.03
C THR A 107 -2.97 -16.44 -8.12
N ARG A 108 -3.39 -17.01 -6.99
CA ARG A 108 -4.14 -18.26 -6.96
C ARG A 108 -5.49 -18.14 -7.68
N PHE A 109 -6.19 -17.03 -7.49
CA PHE A 109 -7.43 -16.76 -8.17
C PHE A 109 -7.24 -16.71 -9.69
N HIS A 110 -6.24 -15.99 -10.18
CA HIS A 110 -5.96 -15.88 -11.61
C HIS A 110 -5.50 -17.22 -12.21
N ASP A 111 -4.69 -17.99 -11.50
CA ASP A 111 -4.28 -19.34 -11.93
C ASP A 111 -5.46 -20.30 -12.08
N GLU A 112 -6.43 -20.27 -11.16
CA GLU A 112 -7.64 -21.06 -11.29
C GLU A 112 -8.54 -20.52 -12.43
N ARG A 113 -8.62 -19.20 -12.58
CA ARG A 113 -9.43 -18.54 -13.62
C ARG A 113 -8.96 -18.87 -15.05
N GLN A 114 -7.65 -19.09 -15.25
CA GLN A 114 -7.12 -19.55 -16.55
C GLN A 114 -7.68 -20.91 -16.99
N ARG A 115 -8.12 -21.72 -16.03
CA ARG A 115 -8.66 -23.08 -16.29
C ARG A 115 -10.18 -23.08 -16.49
N GLY A 116 -10.85 -21.97 -16.21
CA GLY A 116 -12.29 -21.83 -16.37
C GLY A 116 -12.89 -20.80 -15.41
N GLU A 117 -14.22 -20.82 -15.30
CA GLU A 117 -14.94 -19.98 -14.37
C GLU A 117 -14.69 -20.43 -12.92
N VAL A 118 -14.45 -19.46 -12.03
CA VAL A 118 -14.26 -19.69 -10.59
C VAL A 118 -15.53 -19.23 -9.87
N PRO A 119 -16.31 -20.15 -9.28
CA PRO A 119 -17.51 -19.79 -8.54
C PRO A 119 -17.19 -18.94 -7.31
N GLN A 120 -18.10 -18.06 -6.91
CA GLN A 120 -17.93 -17.17 -5.73
C GLN A 120 -17.53 -17.94 -4.47
N ALA A 121 -18.14 -19.10 -4.23
CA ALA A 121 -17.77 -19.93 -3.07
C ALA A 121 -16.28 -20.34 -3.06
N ARG A 122 -15.72 -20.59 -4.25
CA ARG A 122 -14.28 -20.90 -4.38
C ARG A 122 -13.41 -19.67 -4.16
N ILE A 123 -13.83 -18.49 -4.64
CA ILE A 123 -13.12 -17.22 -4.41
C ILE A 123 -13.08 -16.94 -2.90
N ASN A 124 -14.21 -17.08 -2.22
CA ASN A 124 -14.32 -16.92 -0.77
C ASN A 124 -13.40 -17.88 -0.01
N ALA A 125 -13.34 -19.15 -0.44
CA ALA A 125 -12.45 -20.14 0.17
C ALA A 125 -10.97 -19.78 -0.01
N LEU A 126 -10.55 -19.37 -1.21
CA LEU A 126 -9.18 -18.91 -1.49
C LEU A 126 -8.80 -17.73 -0.60
N TRP A 127 -9.72 -16.77 -0.43
CA TRP A 127 -9.51 -15.62 0.42
C TRP A 127 -9.30 -16.02 1.88
N LEU A 128 -10.18 -16.86 2.43
CA LEU A 128 -10.06 -17.33 3.82
C LEU A 128 -8.79 -18.16 4.04
N GLU A 129 -8.39 -18.99 3.08
CA GLU A 129 -7.14 -19.77 3.14
C GLU A 129 -5.92 -18.85 3.26
N GLU A 130 -5.80 -17.84 2.39
CA GLU A 130 -4.64 -16.93 2.40
C GLU A 130 -4.65 -15.97 3.60
N MET A 131 -5.81 -15.46 3.97
CA MET A 131 -5.91 -14.60 5.14
C MET A 131 -5.67 -15.37 6.44
N GLY A 132 -6.22 -16.58 6.58
CA GLY A 132 -5.98 -17.43 7.73
C GLY A 132 -4.50 -17.82 7.87
N ALA A 133 -3.85 -18.17 6.76
CA ALA A 133 -2.42 -18.47 6.75
C ALA A 133 -1.55 -17.27 7.14
N SER A 134 -1.95 -16.05 6.72
CA SER A 134 -1.24 -14.81 7.01
C SER A 134 -1.39 -14.34 8.45
N LEU A 135 -2.60 -14.40 8.99
CA LEU A 135 -2.92 -13.92 10.34
C LEU A 135 -2.58 -14.93 11.44
N GLY A 136 -2.49 -16.21 11.07
CA GLY A 136 -2.16 -17.30 11.99
C GLY A 136 -3.29 -17.67 12.95
N PRO A 137 -3.05 -18.64 13.84
CA PRO A 137 -4.09 -19.26 14.66
C PRO A 137 -4.62 -18.39 15.79
N ALA A 138 -3.98 -17.25 16.06
CA ALA A 138 -4.42 -16.33 17.12
C ALA A 138 -5.60 -15.45 16.70
N VAL A 139 -5.92 -15.41 15.40
CA VAL A 139 -6.98 -14.56 14.86
C VAL A 139 -8.12 -15.44 14.33
N THR A 140 -9.33 -15.15 14.80
CA THR A 140 -10.55 -15.79 14.31
C THR A 140 -11.18 -14.91 13.24
N LEU A 141 -11.35 -15.46 12.04
CA LEU A 141 -12.07 -14.79 10.97
C LEU A 141 -13.59 -14.98 11.19
N ASN A 142 -14.29 -13.89 11.41
CA ASN A 142 -15.73 -13.92 11.66
C ASN A 142 -16.52 -14.21 10.37
N PRO A 143 -17.77 -14.73 10.46
CA PRO A 143 -18.66 -14.84 9.32
C PRO A 143 -18.84 -13.50 8.60
N GLY A 144 -18.84 -13.53 7.26
CA GLY A 144 -18.87 -12.34 6.41
C GLY A 144 -17.50 -11.90 5.92
N TYR A 145 -16.41 -12.28 6.61
CA TYR A 145 -15.06 -11.93 6.19
C TYR A 145 -14.66 -12.60 4.87
N GLU A 146 -15.30 -13.68 4.51
CA GLU A 146 -15.11 -14.38 3.24
C GLU A 146 -15.39 -13.54 2.00
N HIS A 147 -16.11 -12.42 2.16
CA HIS A 147 -16.46 -11.51 1.08
C HIS A 147 -15.55 -10.27 0.97
N TRP A 148 -14.64 -10.06 1.91
CA TRP A 148 -13.83 -8.85 2.00
C TRP A 148 -12.82 -8.66 0.86
N TRP A 149 -12.55 -9.71 0.07
CA TRP A 149 -11.79 -9.57 -1.16
C TRP A 149 -12.44 -8.57 -2.14
N ALA A 150 -13.75 -8.43 -2.11
CA ALA A 150 -14.49 -7.52 -2.98
C ALA A 150 -14.30 -6.04 -2.63
N ASP A 151 -13.86 -5.74 -1.38
CA ASP A 151 -13.55 -4.39 -0.92
C ASP A 151 -12.13 -3.92 -1.30
N VAL A 152 -11.30 -4.85 -1.76
CA VAL A 152 -9.94 -4.53 -2.21
C VAL A 152 -10.00 -4.05 -3.66
N SER A 153 -10.13 -2.74 -3.84
CA SER A 153 -10.27 -2.11 -5.17
C SER A 153 -9.17 -2.47 -6.16
N HIS A 154 -7.97 -2.74 -5.69
CA HIS A 154 -6.82 -3.12 -6.53
C HIS A 154 -7.07 -4.41 -7.32
N PHE A 155 -7.77 -5.40 -6.77
CA PHE A 155 -8.06 -6.64 -7.50
C PHE A 155 -8.92 -6.44 -8.74
N VAL A 156 -9.68 -5.33 -8.79
CA VAL A 156 -10.58 -4.99 -9.90
C VAL A 156 -9.96 -3.95 -10.83
N HIS A 157 -9.37 -2.89 -10.26
CA HIS A 157 -8.95 -1.72 -11.02
C HIS A 157 -7.47 -1.70 -11.38
N SER A 158 -6.64 -2.44 -10.61
CA SER A 158 -5.19 -2.48 -10.81
C SER A 158 -4.64 -3.87 -10.45
N PRO A 159 -4.97 -4.90 -11.26
CA PRO A 159 -4.52 -6.26 -10.98
C PRO A 159 -3.02 -6.36 -10.76
N PHE A 160 -2.63 -7.19 -9.78
CA PHE A 160 -1.23 -7.40 -9.37
C PHE A 160 -0.50 -6.16 -8.85
N TYR A 161 -1.23 -5.10 -8.44
CA TYR A 161 -0.62 -3.90 -7.86
C TYR A 161 -0.11 -4.12 -6.43
N VAL A 162 -0.83 -4.90 -5.64
CA VAL A 162 -0.68 -4.96 -4.16
C VAL A 162 0.74 -5.29 -3.68
N TYR A 163 1.53 -6.07 -4.41
CA TYR A 163 2.90 -6.38 -4.01
C TYR A 163 3.84 -5.16 -4.05
N ALA A 164 3.50 -4.10 -4.79
CA ALA A 164 4.31 -2.89 -4.90
C ALA A 164 4.52 -2.22 -3.53
N TYR A 165 3.54 -2.31 -2.64
CA TYR A 165 3.66 -1.81 -1.26
C TYR A 165 4.75 -2.56 -0.47
N ALA A 166 4.76 -3.90 -0.55
CA ALA A 166 5.80 -4.70 0.12
C ALA A 166 7.18 -4.49 -0.50
N PHE A 167 7.26 -4.26 -1.82
CA PHE A 167 8.50 -3.94 -2.51
C PHE A 167 9.01 -2.55 -2.09
N GLY A 168 8.15 -1.54 -2.05
CA GLY A 168 8.48 -0.18 -1.61
C GLY A 168 8.98 -0.15 -0.16
N ALA A 169 8.31 -0.87 0.75
CA ALA A 169 8.70 -0.95 2.16
C ALA A 169 10.14 -1.49 2.37
N ARG A 170 10.65 -2.30 1.45
CA ARG A 170 12.03 -2.77 1.49
C ARG A 170 13.06 -1.64 1.27
N SER A 171 12.66 -0.59 0.59
CA SER A 171 13.53 0.55 0.25
C SER A 171 13.70 1.56 1.41
N GLU A 172 12.90 1.43 2.48
CA GLU A 172 12.94 2.35 3.63
C GLU A 172 14.17 2.21 4.54
N ARG A 173 14.92 1.14 4.42
CA ARG A 173 16.11 0.99 5.28
C ARG A 173 17.17 2.00 4.85
N PRO A 174 17.50 3.02 5.67
CA PRO A 174 18.68 3.81 5.43
C PRO A 174 19.88 2.86 5.40
N PRO A 175 20.92 3.14 4.61
CA PRO A 175 22.14 2.37 4.68
C PRO A 175 22.62 2.37 6.13
N VAL A 176 22.75 1.17 6.70
CA VAL A 176 23.34 0.99 8.03
C VAL A 176 24.74 1.56 7.94
N ARG A 177 24.96 2.70 8.61
CA ARG A 177 26.30 3.29 8.80
C ARG A 177 26.99 2.61 9.97
#